data_646688d755ecd6ad0440a2bbf4adfad8
#
_entry.id   646688d755ecd6ad0440a2bbf4adfad8
#
_cell.length_a   1.000
_cell.length_b   1.000
_cell.length_c   1.000
_cell.angle_alpha   90.00
_cell.angle_beta   90.00
_cell.angle_gamma   90.00
#
_symmetry.space_group_name_H-M   'P 1'
#
loop_
_entity.id
_entity.type
_entity.pdbx_description
1 polymer ?
#
loop_
_entity_poly.entity_id
_entity_poly.type
_entity_poly.pdbx_seq_one_letter_code
_entity_poly.pdbx_strand_id
1 'polypeptide(L)'
;VDAYCGSGAISAYLAPHAEQLLGIDINKESIYSARHNKKINGFTNVNYEIGEVKDVLPMFYSKKNFNPDVIIIDPPRSGIDDKTLEVLNRKVINKIIYVSCNPSTLAKNINVLKRNYKIESMRALDMFPHTSQIESITVLTKK
;
A
#
# COMPACT_ATOMS: atom_id res chain seq x y z
N VAL A 1 6.07 2.14 -2.79
CA VAL A 1 4.67 2.39 -3.17
C VAL A 1 3.82 2.52 -1.94
N ASP A 2 2.87 3.46 -1.95
CA ASP A 2 1.81 3.64 -0.97
C ASP A 2 0.48 3.38 -1.70
N ALA A 3 -0.04 2.16 -1.56
CA ALA A 3 -1.26 1.71 -2.21
C ALA A 3 -2.47 1.98 -1.31
N TYR A 4 -3.53 2.53 -1.88
CA TYR A 4 -4.69 3.08 -1.17
C TYR A 4 -4.30 4.29 -0.31
N CYS A 5 -3.49 5.20 -0.86
CA CYS A 5 -2.78 6.24 -0.11
C CYS A 5 -3.68 7.35 0.45
N GLY A 6 -4.95 7.43 0.05
CA GLY A 6 -5.85 8.51 0.47
C GLY A 6 -5.24 9.90 0.22
N SER A 7 -5.25 10.76 1.22
CA SER A 7 -4.65 12.10 1.16
C SER A 7 -3.12 12.13 1.29
N GLY A 8 -2.47 10.96 1.28
CA GLY A 8 -1.01 10.82 1.24
C GLY A 8 -0.31 10.98 2.59
N ALA A 9 -0.96 10.68 3.70
CA ALA A 9 -0.36 10.82 5.03
C ALA A 9 0.87 9.90 5.21
N ILE A 10 0.74 8.62 4.84
CA ILE A 10 1.86 7.66 4.89
C ILE A 10 2.96 8.08 3.91
N SER A 11 2.58 8.45 2.69
CA SER A 11 3.52 8.96 1.68
C SER A 11 4.31 10.17 2.19
N ALA A 12 3.64 11.14 2.82
CA ALA A 12 4.28 12.35 3.35
C ALA A 12 5.28 12.03 4.47
N TYR A 13 4.91 11.10 5.37
CA TYR A 13 5.81 10.63 6.43
C TYR A 13 7.05 9.93 5.87
N LEU A 14 6.89 9.17 4.80
CA LEU A 14 7.97 8.37 4.21
C LEU A 14 8.81 9.14 3.18
N ALA A 15 8.33 10.26 2.67
CA ALA A 15 9.03 11.03 1.64
C ALA A 15 10.50 11.34 1.97
N PRO A 16 10.87 11.73 3.21
CA PRO A 16 12.27 11.97 3.57
C PRO A 16 13.17 10.72 3.58
N HIS A 17 12.55 9.51 3.56
CA HIS A 17 13.24 8.22 3.70
C HIS A 17 13.21 7.38 2.42
N ALA A 18 12.66 7.92 1.34
CA ALA A 18 12.52 7.22 0.07
C ALA A 18 13.22 8.00 -1.06
N GLU A 19 13.89 7.31 -1.96
CA GLU A 19 14.43 7.91 -3.18
C GLU A 19 13.29 8.34 -4.11
N GLN A 20 12.32 7.45 -4.31
CA GLN A 20 11.11 7.69 -5.08
C GLN A 20 9.91 7.06 -4.39
N LEU A 21 8.77 7.73 -4.44
CA LEU A 21 7.53 7.24 -3.87
C LEU A 21 6.38 7.42 -4.86
N LEU A 22 5.55 6.39 -4.98
CA LEU A 22 4.31 6.41 -5.77
C LEU A 22 3.13 6.15 -4.83
N GLY A 23 2.25 7.14 -4.68
CA GLY A 23 0.95 7.00 -4.03
C GLY A 23 -0.13 6.70 -5.06
N ILE A 24 -1.01 5.74 -4.77
CA ILE A 24 -2.11 5.32 -5.65
C ILE A 24 -3.40 5.29 -4.85
N ASP A 25 -4.43 5.97 -5.35
CA ASP A 25 -5.79 5.89 -4.81
C ASP A 25 -6.82 6.11 -5.91
N ILE A 26 -7.97 5.48 -5.79
CA ILE A 26 -9.08 5.66 -6.73
C ILE A 26 -9.84 6.97 -6.50
N ASN A 27 -9.78 7.51 -5.28
CA ASN A 27 -10.49 8.72 -4.89
C ASN A 27 -9.75 9.98 -5.39
N LYS A 28 -10.35 10.66 -6.35
CA LYS A 28 -9.80 11.87 -6.97
C LYS A 28 -9.56 13.00 -5.98
N GLU A 29 -10.51 13.24 -5.06
CA GLU A 29 -10.43 14.31 -4.07
C GLU A 29 -9.27 14.07 -3.09
N SER A 30 -9.09 12.81 -2.67
CA SER A 30 -7.96 12.41 -1.84
C SER A 30 -6.63 12.66 -2.56
N ILE A 31 -6.51 12.29 -3.83
CA ILE A 31 -5.29 12.53 -4.60
C ILE A 31 -5.03 14.01 -4.84
N TYR A 32 -6.07 14.82 -5.06
CA TYR A 32 -5.88 16.29 -5.15
C TYR A 32 -5.35 16.85 -3.84
N SER A 33 -5.87 16.39 -2.70
CA SER A 33 -5.36 16.75 -1.37
C SER A 33 -3.92 16.30 -1.17
N ALA A 34 -3.58 15.07 -1.58
CA ALA A 34 -2.22 14.55 -1.51
C ALA A 34 -1.22 15.37 -2.35
N ARG A 35 -1.61 15.75 -3.57
CA ARG A 35 -0.79 16.61 -4.43
C ARG A 35 -0.62 18.01 -3.86
N HIS A 36 -1.65 18.56 -3.21
CA HIS A 36 -1.57 19.83 -2.51
C HIS A 36 -0.62 19.75 -1.31
N ASN A 37 -0.75 18.72 -0.47
CA ASN A 37 0.14 18.47 0.66
C ASN A 37 1.59 18.27 0.22
N LYS A 38 1.83 17.53 -0.87
CA LYS A 38 3.16 17.42 -1.49
C LYS A 38 3.76 18.78 -1.80
N LYS A 39 2.98 19.69 -2.42
CA LYS A 39 3.44 21.03 -2.80
C LYS A 39 3.77 21.89 -1.59
N ILE A 40 2.92 21.91 -0.56
CA ILE A 40 3.14 22.67 0.67
C ILE A 40 4.42 22.22 1.39
N ASN A 41 4.64 20.90 1.45
CA ASN A 41 5.80 20.32 2.14
C ASN A 41 7.07 20.26 1.27
N GLY A 42 7.02 20.70 0.02
CA GLY A 42 8.17 20.75 -0.88
C GLY A 42 8.73 19.38 -1.30
N PHE A 43 7.91 18.31 -1.23
CA PHE A 43 8.37 16.97 -1.62
C PHE A 43 8.52 16.87 -3.14
N THR A 44 9.71 16.55 -3.63
CA THR A 44 10.00 16.41 -5.07
C THR A 44 9.98 14.96 -5.53
N ASN A 45 10.19 14.02 -4.62
CA ASN A 45 10.36 12.58 -4.87
C ASN A 45 9.07 11.75 -4.77
N VAL A 46 7.91 12.38 -4.57
CA VAL A 46 6.61 11.69 -4.48
C VAL A 46 5.78 11.96 -5.72
N ASN A 47 5.19 10.92 -6.30
CA ASN A 47 4.18 11.00 -7.34
C ASN A 47 2.85 10.42 -6.85
N TYR A 48 1.74 11.02 -7.25
CA TYR A 48 0.40 10.55 -6.90
C TYR A 48 -0.42 10.30 -8.16
N GLU A 49 -1.01 9.10 -8.27
CA GLU A 49 -1.82 8.68 -9.40
C GLU A 49 -3.23 8.30 -8.99
N ILE A 50 -4.20 8.73 -9.80
CA ILE A 50 -5.60 8.37 -9.64
C ILE A 50 -5.85 7.07 -10.38
N GLY A 51 -6.33 6.05 -9.69
CA GLY A 51 -6.71 4.78 -10.30
C GLY A 51 -6.67 3.62 -9.33
N GLU A 52 -7.04 2.45 -9.83
CA GLU A 52 -6.94 1.22 -9.06
C GLU A 52 -5.51 0.68 -9.10
N VAL A 53 -5.06 0.09 -7.99
CA VAL A 53 -3.69 -0.43 -7.84
C VAL A 53 -3.36 -1.45 -8.93
N LYS A 54 -4.32 -2.33 -9.27
CA LYS A 54 -4.20 -3.36 -10.32
C LYS A 54 -3.90 -2.79 -11.72
N ASP A 55 -4.29 -1.54 -11.99
CA ASP A 55 -4.12 -0.89 -13.29
C ASP A 55 -2.90 0.03 -13.30
N VAL A 56 -2.75 0.84 -12.26
CA VAL A 56 -1.67 1.83 -12.16
C VAL A 56 -0.31 1.18 -11.96
N LEU A 57 -0.20 0.21 -11.06
CA LEU A 57 1.09 -0.39 -10.71
C LEU A 57 1.76 -1.10 -11.91
N PRO A 58 1.05 -1.93 -12.73
CA PRO A 58 1.63 -2.51 -13.93
C PRO A 58 2.07 -1.48 -14.97
N MET A 59 1.33 -0.38 -15.10
CA MET A 59 1.69 0.70 -16.01
C MET A 59 3.03 1.34 -15.61
N PHE A 60 3.27 1.55 -14.32
CA PHE A 60 4.54 2.09 -13.83
C PHE A 60 5.69 1.13 -14.04
N TYR A 61 5.49 -0.17 -13.84
CA TYR A 61 6.50 -1.18 -14.15
C TYR A 61 6.93 -1.14 -15.62
N SER A 62 5.98 -1.01 -16.55
CA SER A 62 6.27 -1.10 -17.98
C SER A 62 6.77 0.21 -18.57
N LYS A 63 6.18 1.35 -18.21
CA LYS A 63 6.43 2.63 -18.86
C LYS A 63 7.57 3.44 -18.24
N LYS A 64 7.84 3.26 -16.95
CA LYS A 64 8.79 4.11 -16.21
C LYS A 64 9.97 3.35 -15.63
N ASN A 65 10.11 2.07 -15.97
CA ASN A 65 11.14 1.19 -15.39
C ASN A 65 11.21 1.29 -13.84
N PHE A 66 10.03 1.48 -13.23
CA PHE A 66 9.87 1.67 -11.80
C PHE A 66 9.81 0.29 -11.12
N ASN A 67 10.78 0.00 -10.27
CA ASN A 67 10.88 -1.26 -9.54
C ASN A 67 10.90 -0.98 -8.03
N PRO A 68 9.75 -0.94 -7.37
CA PRO A 68 9.70 -0.63 -5.95
C PRO A 68 10.27 -1.77 -5.10
N ASP A 69 11.02 -1.43 -4.06
CA ASP A 69 11.51 -2.38 -3.06
C ASP A 69 10.44 -2.72 -2.04
N VAL A 70 9.59 -1.76 -1.72
CA VAL A 70 8.55 -1.88 -0.70
C VAL A 70 7.23 -1.36 -1.23
N ILE A 71 6.15 -2.08 -0.92
CA ILE A 71 4.79 -1.59 -1.05
C ILE A 71 4.09 -1.62 0.30
N ILE A 72 3.48 -0.50 0.68
CA ILE A 72 2.57 -0.39 1.81
C ILE A 72 1.16 -0.47 1.27
N ILE A 73 0.31 -1.25 1.90
CA ILE A 73 -1.06 -1.50 1.48
C ILE A 73 -1.96 -1.29 2.68
N ASP A 74 -2.82 -0.28 2.61
CA ASP A 74 -3.84 0.02 3.61
C ASP A 74 -5.23 0.01 2.95
N PRO A 75 -5.78 -1.16 2.61
CA PRO A 75 -6.99 -1.30 1.83
C PRO A 75 -8.24 -1.09 2.70
N PRO A 76 -9.42 -0.89 2.08
CA PRO A 76 -10.68 -0.86 2.80
C PRO A 76 -10.97 -2.21 3.50
N ARG A 77 -12.02 -2.24 4.34
CA ARG A 77 -12.43 -3.44 5.11
C ARG A 77 -12.65 -4.70 4.28
N SER A 78 -12.95 -4.56 2.99
CA SER A 78 -13.09 -5.68 2.04
C SER A 78 -11.77 -6.38 1.72
N GLY A 79 -10.64 -5.78 2.09
CA GLY A 79 -9.30 -6.26 1.76
C GLY A 79 -8.88 -5.90 0.33
N ILE A 80 -7.83 -6.56 -0.13
CA ILE A 80 -7.29 -6.41 -1.49
C ILE A 80 -8.11 -7.28 -2.45
N ASP A 81 -8.48 -6.73 -3.60
CA ASP A 81 -9.17 -7.47 -4.65
C ASP A 81 -8.27 -8.50 -5.36
N ASP A 82 -8.89 -9.51 -5.98
CA ASP A 82 -8.18 -10.64 -6.58
C ASP A 82 -7.21 -10.22 -7.69
N LYS A 83 -7.58 -9.22 -8.50
CA LYS A 83 -6.71 -8.72 -9.58
C LYS A 83 -5.48 -8.02 -9.06
N THR A 84 -5.63 -7.21 -8.00
CA THR A 84 -4.49 -6.60 -7.31
C THR A 84 -3.59 -7.67 -6.69
N LEU A 85 -4.15 -8.72 -6.06
CA LEU A 85 -3.38 -9.86 -5.55
C LEU A 85 -2.61 -10.59 -6.66
N GLU A 86 -3.21 -10.75 -7.85
CA GLU A 86 -2.51 -11.30 -9.01
C GLU A 86 -1.33 -10.43 -9.44
N VAL A 87 -1.50 -9.12 -9.51
CA VAL A 87 -0.41 -8.18 -9.86
C VAL A 87 0.75 -8.32 -8.89
N LEU A 88 0.48 -8.36 -7.58
CA LEU A 88 1.49 -8.53 -6.54
C LEU A 88 2.21 -9.89 -6.63
N ASN A 89 1.52 -10.95 -7.05
CA ASN A 89 2.12 -12.27 -7.24
C ASN A 89 2.85 -12.42 -8.57
N ARG A 90 2.51 -11.66 -9.60
CA ARG A 90 3.22 -11.71 -10.91
C ARG A 90 4.56 -10.99 -10.85
N LYS A 91 4.61 -9.82 -10.25
CA LYS A 91 5.83 -9.03 -10.08
C LYS A 91 6.12 -8.86 -8.59
N VAL A 92 6.88 -9.80 -8.07
CA VAL A 92 7.13 -9.92 -6.63
C VAL A 92 8.03 -8.76 -6.17
N ILE A 93 7.51 -7.97 -5.25
CA ILE A 93 8.20 -6.87 -4.56
C ILE A 93 8.93 -7.48 -3.35
N ASN A 94 10.08 -6.94 -2.97
CA ASN A 94 10.88 -7.50 -1.87
C ASN A 94 10.11 -7.53 -0.54
N LYS A 95 9.32 -6.48 -0.27
CA LYS A 95 8.59 -6.36 1.00
C LYS A 95 7.20 -5.76 0.79
N ILE A 96 6.21 -6.36 1.44
CA ILE A 96 4.86 -5.81 1.56
C ILE A 96 4.62 -5.49 3.03
N ILE A 97 4.17 -4.28 3.33
CA ILE A 97 3.66 -3.87 4.65
C ILE A 97 2.14 -3.76 4.49
N TYR A 98 1.41 -4.68 5.09
CA TYR A 98 -0.04 -4.72 5.01
C TYR A 98 -0.65 -4.21 6.32
N VAL A 99 -1.31 -3.06 6.26
CA VAL A 99 -2.14 -2.50 7.33
C VAL A 99 -3.57 -2.99 7.13
N SER A 100 -4.23 -3.48 8.15
CA SER A 100 -5.59 -4.02 8.03
C SER A 100 -6.43 -3.77 9.27
N CYS A 101 -7.63 -3.26 9.07
CA CYS A 101 -8.67 -3.15 10.10
C CYS A 101 -9.60 -4.39 10.16
N ASN A 102 -9.34 -5.43 9.34
CA ASN A 102 -10.17 -6.63 9.29
C ASN A 102 -9.31 -7.90 9.20
N PRO A 103 -9.12 -8.62 10.33
CA PRO A 103 -8.31 -9.84 10.36
C PRO A 103 -8.79 -10.95 9.42
N SER A 104 -10.10 -11.04 9.17
CA SER A 104 -10.66 -12.08 8.29
C SER A 104 -10.26 -11.87 6.82
N THR A 105 -10.34 -10.65 6.32
CA THR A 105 -9.90 -10.32 4.96
C THR A 105 -8.40 -10.36 4.82
N LEU A 106 -7.67 -9.92 5.84
CA LEU A 106 -6.21 -10.07 5.91
C LEU A 106 -5.79 -11.53 5.76
N ALA A 107 -6.38 -12.44 6.52
CA ALA A 107 -6.07 -13.88 6.46
C ALA A 107 -6.32 -14.47 5.05
N LYS A 108 -7.44 -14.10 4.40
CA LYS A 108 -7.74 -14.51 3.02
C LYS A 108 -6.68 -14.00 2.04
N ASN A 109 -6.33 -12.72 2.11
CA ASN A 109 -5.35 -12.13 1.21
C ASN A 109 -3.94 -12.71 1.43
N ILE A 110 -3.52 -12.91 2.70
CA ILE A 110 -2.25 -13.57 3.02
C ILE A 110 -2.23 -15.00 2.46
N ASN A 111 -3.34 -15.73 2.52
CA ASN A 111 -3.42 -17.09 1.96
C ASN A 111 -3.13 -17.12 0.44
N VAL A 112 -3.45 -16.06 -0.29
CA VAL A 112 -3.07 -15.91 -1.71
C VAL A 112 -1.62 -15.46 -1.86
N LEU A 113 -1.18 -14.48 -1.06
CA LEU A 113 0.17 -13.93 -1.13
C LEU A 113 1.25 -14.91 -0.65
N LYS A 114 0.91 -15.87 0.24
CA LYS A 114 1.87 -16.87 0.75
C LYS A 114 2.53 -17.74 -0.35
N ARG A 115 2.01 -17.68 -1.57
CA ARG A 115 2.63 -18.33 -2.73
C ARG A 115 4.06 -17.82 -2.95
N ASN A 116 4.28 -16.53 -2.88
CA ASN A 116 5.54 -15.86 -3.16
C ASN A 116 6.15 -15.15 -1.94
N TYR A 117 5.38 -15.04 -0.85
CA TYR A 117 5.77 -14.29 0.34
C TYR A 117 5.70 -15.17 1.60
N LYS A 118 6.52 -14.84 2.58
CA LYS A 118 6.44 -15.36 3.96
C LYS A 118 6.13 -14.21 4.91
N ILE A 119 5.44 -14.53 6.00
CA ILE A 119 5.23 -13.56 7.09
C ILE A 119 6.56 -13.41 7.85
N GLU A 120 7.06 -12.17 7.89
CA GLU A 120 8.21 -11.80 8.70
C GLU A 120 7.80 -11.40 10.11
N SER A 121 6.73 -10.60 10.22
CA SER A 121 6.17 -10.21 11.50
C SER A 121 4.69 -9.84 11.36
N MET A 122 3.96 -9.94 12.48
CA MET A 122 2.57 -9.47 12.58
C MET A 122 2.39 -8.85 13.96
N ARG A 123 1.77 -7.68 14.00
CA ARG A 123 1.45 -6.96 15.24
C ARG A 123 0.00 -6.49 15.18
N ALA A 124 -0.72 -6.72 16.27
CA ALA A 124 -2.05 -6.16 16.49
C ALA A 124 -1.90 -4.85 17.28
N LEU A 125 -2.72 -3.86 16.94
CA LEU A 125 -2.74 -2.54 17.55
C LEU A 125 -4.18 -2.21 17.96
N ASP A 126 -4.35 -1.89 19.23
CA ASP A 126 -5.63 -1.40 19.77
C ASP A 126 -5.69 0.13 19.57
N MET A 127 -6.11 0.53 18.37
CA MET A 127 -6.26 1.96 18.00
C MET A 127 -7.61 2.53 18.45
N PHE A 128 -8.57 1.68 18.80
CA PHE A 128 -9.94 2.06 19.15
C PHE A 128 -10.36 1.34 20.44
N PRO A 129 -9.81 1.73 21.61
CA PRO A 129 -10.12 1.11 22.90
C PRO A 129 -11.64 1.09 23.16
N HIS A 130 -12.12 0.03 23.81
CA HIS A 130 -13.55 -0.21 24.08
C HIS A 130 -14.43 -0.49 22.84
N THR A 131 -13.82 -0.80 21.71
CA THR A 131 -14.54 -1.32 20.51
C THR A 131 -14.03 -2.72 20.16
N SER A 132 -14.73 -3.44 19.28
CA SER A 132 -14.28 -4.72 18.73
C SER A 132 -13.30 -4.54 17.54
N GLN A 133 -12.87 -3.32 17.26
CA GLN A 133 -12.00 -3.02 16.13
C GLN A 133 -10.53 -3.20 16.54
N ILE A 134 -9.81 -3.97 15.74
CA ILE A 134 -8.37 -4.17 15.89
C ILE A 134 -7.70 -3.82 14.56
N GLU A 135 -6.65 -3.00 14.64
CA GLU A 135 -5.75 -2.77 13.53
C GLU A 135 -4.60 -3.79 13.60
N SER A 136 -4.10 -4.18 12.47
CA SER A 136 -2.92 -5.05 12.40
C SER A 136 -1.94 -4.58 11.35
N ILE A 137 -0.65 -4.70 11.64
CA ILE A 137 0.42 -4.46 10.68
C ILE A 137 1.13 -5.80 10.45
N THR A 138 1.10 -6.27 9.23
CA THR A 138 1.78 -7.49 8.80
C THR A 138 2.87 -7.17 7.80
N VAL A 139 4.07 -7.61 8.09
CA VAL A 139 5.22 -7.51 7.19
C VAL A 139 5.40 -8.84 6.47
N LEU A 140 5.34 -8.80 5.16
CA LEU A 140 5.56 -9.93 4.29
C LEU A 140 6.86 -9.70 3.49
N THR A 141 7.72 -10.69 3.42
CA THR A 141 8.95 -10.66 2.62
C THR A 141 8.91 -11.72 1.54
N LYS A 142 9.52 -11.41 0.42
CA LYS A 142 9.73 -12.36 -0.68
C LYS A 142 10.42 -13.62 -0.14
N LYS A 143 9.99 -14.80 -0.63
CA LYS A 143 10.64 -16.09 -0.37
C LYS A 143 11.95 -16.22 -1.14
#